data_784411ef937321f7f7252a5492af7cd6
#
_entry.id   784411ef937321f7f7252a5492af7cd6
#
_cell.length_a   1.000
_cell.length_b   1.000
_cell.length_c   1.000
_cell.angle_alpha   90.00
_cell.angle_beta   90.00
_cell.angle_gamma   90.00
#
_symmetry.space_group_name_H-M   'P 1'
#
loop_
_entity.id
_entity.type
_entity.pdbx_description
1 polymer ?
#
loop_
_entity_poly.entity_id
_entity_poly.type
_entity_poly.pdbx_seq_one_letter_code
_entity_poly.pdbx_strand_id
1 'polypeptide(L)'
;MNKLIIAFLLAVGIPFTVMAEGKNDPKYLAGAVEMVEGKIVFSQEFDVPSMSKEELYAEMLKWAESQFTPQDEFNSRIVYKNAEEGQIAAVGEQFLVFTSTALSLDRTEVSYQCVISCEDGKCKVEIMRIRYEYGSGDDMQKYMAEEWITDKMALNKSKTKLAPICGKFRRKTIDMKDELFASVATYLDKQLVKTVKSAVNQPVEQTAVVENSAKEVSYEELPSLLSKYLSDGRLTIIAGNNEEVEISAENWGGLGNLFSKHVAYILMDNSRFAATALLQHSDSFRIAFYAKGVSEPKVELECKKSSSQEMSASDVATLTKANVASDKTYTMYIGEIIKWTVR
;
A
#
# COMPACT_ATOMS: atom_id res chain seq x y z
N MET A 1 58.01 8.58 30.05
CA MET A 1 57.88 8.01 28.68
C MET A 1 56.47 7.47 28.54
N ASN A 2 55.56 8.33 28.06
CA ASN A 2 54.12 7.99 27.89
C ASN A 2 53.93 7.47 26.47
N LYS A 3 53.48 6.21 26.35
CA LYS A 3 53.06 5.63 25.06
C LYS A 3 51.59 5.96 24.84
N LEU A 4 51.34 6.86 23.87
CA LEU A 4 50.01 7.13 23.31
C LEU A 4 49.64 5.90 22.45
N ILE A 5 48.57 5.22 22.80
CA ILE A 5 47.89 4.23 21.96
C ILE A 5 46.82 4.94 21.17
N ILE A 6 47.06 5.13 19.87
CA ILE A 6 46.08 5.64 18.92
C ILE A 6 45.20 4.45 18.49
N ALA A 7 43.94 4.43 18.97
CA ALA A 7 42.97 3.47 18.49
C ALA A 7 42.43 3.96 17.13
N PHE A 8 42.71 3.21 16.08
CA PHE A 8 42.20 3.43 14.74
C PHE A 8 40.77 2.86 14.67
N LEU A 9 39.77 3.75 14.73
CA LEU A 9 38.37 3.39 14.50
C LEU A 9 38.20 3.18 12.99
N LEU A 10 38.20 1.92 12.54
CA LEU A 10 37.77 1.52 11.21
C LEU A 10 36.24 1.72 11.13
N ALA A 11 35.82 2.83 10.56
CA ALA A 11 34.44 3.02 10.13
C ALA A 11 34.21 2.10 8.91
N VAL A 12 33.64 0.95 9.13
CA VAL A 12 33.09 0.11 8.06
C VAL A 12 31.85 0.81 7.55
N GLY A 13 32.04 1.63 6.53
CA GLY A 13 30.95 2.16 5.75
C GLY A 13 30.25 1.02 5.02
N ILE A 14 29.11 0.57 5.53
CA ILE A 14 28.20 -0.30 4.79
C ILE A 14 27.66 0.57 3.66
N PRO A 15 27.90 0.24 2.38
CA PRO A 15 27.26 0.96 1.29
C PRO A 15 25.76 0.70 1.39
N PHE A 16 24.99 1.72 1.69
CA PHE A 16 23.56 1.75 1.41
C PHE A 16 23.41 1.61 -0.10
N THR A 17 23.32 0.38 -0.59
CA THR A 17 22.81 0.15 -1.93
C THR A 17 21.35 0.49 -1.92
N VAL A 18 21.02 1.74 -2.29
CA VAL A 18 19.72 2.06 -2.84
C VAL A 18 19.57 1.10 -4.03
N MET A 19 18.76 0.07 -3.88
CA MET A 19 18.35 -0.78 -4.99
C MET A 19 17.56 0.12 -5.92
N ALA A 20 18.23 0.72 -6.90
CA ALA A 20 17.56 1.27 -8.07
C ALA A 20 16.74 0.12 -8.65
N GLU A 21 15.41 0.26 -8.70
CA GLU A 21 14.53 -0.70 -9.37
C GLU A 21 15.16 -1.07 -10.70
N GLY A 22 15.58 -2.34 -10.81
CA GLY A 22 16.41 -2.77 -11.93
C GLY A 22 15.61 -2.65 -13.22
N LYS A 23 16.23 -2.14 -14.28
CA LYS A 23 15.63 -2.05 -15.64
C LYS A 23 15.11 -3.40 -16.16
N ASN A 24 15.29 -4.48 -15.44
CA ASN A 24 14.89 -5.85 -15.77
C ASN A 24 13.95 -6.46 -14.73
N ASP A 25 13.28 -5.65 -13.90
CA ASP A 25 12.29 -6.14 -12.96
C ASP A 25 11.16 -6.85 -13.74
N PRO A 26 10.76 -8.08 -13.37
CA PRO A 26 9.67 -8.83 -14.00
C PRO A 26 8.38 -8.03 -14.17
N LYS A 27 8.06 -7.10 -13.27
CA LYS A 27 6.87 -6.25 -13.34
C LYS A 27 6.78 -5.41 -14.62
N TYR A 28 7.90 -5.18 -15.32
CA TYR A 28 7.94 -4.41 -16.58
C TYR A 28 8.05 -5.29 -17.82
N LEU A 29 8.25 -6.61 -17.68
CA LEU A 29 8.56 -7.50 -18.76
C LEU A 29 7.30 -8.08 -19.44
N ALA A 30 7.45 -9.22 -20.11
CA ALA A 30 6.38 -9.83 -20.91
C ALA A 30 5.09 -10.03 -20.11
N GLY A 31 3.96 -9.62 -20.67
CA GLY A 31 2.64 -9.72 -20.05
C GLY A 31 2.25 -8.54 -19.15
N ALA A 32 3.18 -7.63 -18.80
CA ALA A 32 2.87 -6.48 -17.94
C ALA A 32 1.99 -5.40 -18.62
N VAL A 33 1.85 -5.44 -19.91
CA VAL A 33 0.98 -4.56 -20.69
C VAL A 33 0.03 -5.42 -21.52
N GLU A 34 -1.20 -5.53 -21.05
CA GLU A 34 -2.23 -6.30 -21.73
C GLU A 34 -2.89 -5.48 -22.85
N MET A 35 -3.26 -6.18 -23.92
CA MET A 35 -4.00 -5.59 -25.02
C MET A 35 -5.34 -6.30 -25.17
N VAL A 36 -6.42 -5.56 -25.05
CA VAL A 36 -7.78 -6.03 -25.31
C VAL A 36 -8.27 -5.38 -26.59
N GLU A 37 -8.60 -6.19 -27.60
CA GLU A 37 -9.06 -5.71 -28.92
C GLU A 37 -8.15 -4.64 -29.57
N GLY A 38 -6.83 -4.81 -29.40
CA GLY A 38 -5.85 -3.87 -29.95
C GLY A 38 -5.70 -2.57 -29.16
N LYS A 39 -6.30 -2.45 -27.99
CA LYS A 39 -6.17 -1.31 -27.08
C LYS A 39 -5.45 -1.72 -25.81
N ILE A 40 -4.64 -0.82 -25.27
CA ILE A 40 -4.05 -1.00 -23.95
C ILE A 40 -5.07 -0.51 -22.91
N VAL A 41 -5.45 -1.42 -22.00
CA VAL A 41 -6.33 -1.14 -20.87
C VAL A 41 -5.68 -1.74 -19.62
N PHE A 42 -5.31 -0.91 -18.68
CA PHE A 42 -4.97 -1.35 -17.33
C PHE A 42 -6.22 -1.31 -16.48
N SER A 43 -6.55 -2.42 -15.84
CA SER A 43 -7.78 -2.56 -15.07
C SER A 43 -7.47 -3.15 -13.70
N GLN A 44 -8.12 -2.63 -12.66
CA GLN A 44 -8.10 -3.21 -11.31
C GLN A 44 -9.48 -3.12 -10.67
N GLU A 45 -9.90 -4.22 -10.07
CA GLU A 45 -11.10 -4.28 -9.22
C GLU A 45 -10.71 -4.15 -7.75
N PHE A 46 -11.59 -3.49 -6.99
CA PHE A 46 -11.47 -3.27 -5.56
C PHE A 46 -12.74 -3.77 -4.89
N ASP A 47 -12.61 -4.78 -4.04
CA ASP A 47 -13.73 -5.32 -3.28
C ASP A 47 -13.96 -4.47 -2.02
N VAL A 48 -15.18 -3.95 -1.88
CA VAL A 48 -15.61 -3.07 -0.77
C VAL A 48 -17.00 -3.53 -0.28
N PRO A 49 -17.16 -4.75 0.20
CA PRO A 49 -18.45 -5.42 0.37
C PRO A 49 -19.40 -4.73 1.36
N SER A 50 -18.90 -3.77 2.15
CA SER A 50 -19.70 -3.02 3.12
C SER A 50 -20.31 -1.73 2.57
N MET A 51 -20.06 -1.37 1.31
CA MET A 51 -20.56 -0.14 0.70
C MET A 51 -21.52 -0.45 -0.45
N SER A 52 -22.63 0.27 -0.52
CA SER A 52 -23.53 0.25 -1.67
C SER A 52 -22.91 0.97 -2.88
N LYS A 53 -23.47 0.77 -4.04
CA LYS A 53 -23.08 1.48 -5.28
C LYS A 53 -23.07 2.99 -5.10
N GLU A 54 -24.12 3.53 -4.46
CA GLU A 54 -24.27 4.97 -4.22
C GLU A 54 -23.17 5.51 -3.29
N GLU A 55 -22.86 4.80 -2.23
CA GLU A 55 -21.78 5.16 -1.30
C GLU A 55 -20.41 5.07 -1.98
N LEU A 56 -20.13 3.98 -2.70
CA LEU A 56 -18.90 3.82 -3.47
C LEU A 56 -18.74 4.93 -4.52
N TYR A 57 -19.80 5.20 -5.28
CA TYR A 57 -19.78 6.29 -6.27
C TYR A 57 -19.48 7.64 -5.62
N ALA A 58 -20.13 7.97 -4.49
CA ALA A 58 -19.92 9.23 -3.81
C ALA A 58 -18.48 9.38 -3.29
N GLU A 59 -17.90 8.32 -2.75
CA GLU A 59 -16.51 8.33 -2.28
C GLU A 59 -15.52 8.36 -3.45
N MET A 60 -15.73 7.56 -4.48
CA MET A 60 -14.86 7.56 -5.66
C MET A 60 -14.93 8.88 -6.44
N LEU A 61 -16.06 9.58 -6.41
CA LEU A 61 -16.17 10.93 -6.97
C LEU A 61 -15.29 11.92 -6.21
N LYS A 62 -15.27 11.90 -4.88
CA LYS A 62 -14.38 12.74 -4.05
C LYS A 62 -12.90 12.43 -4.32
N TRP A 63 -12.56 11.14 -4.41
CA TRP A 63 -11.21 10.75 -4.79
C TRP A 63 -10.83 11.29 -6.16
N ALA A 64 -11.69 11.09 -7.17
CA ALA A 64 -11.45 11.56 -8.52
C ALA A 64 -11.34 13.10 -8.60
N GLU A 65 -12.15 13.84 -7.85
CA GLU A 65 -12.09 15.30 -7.77
C GLU A 65 -10.75 15.77 -7.14
N SER A 66 -10.20 15.03 -6.19
CA SER A 66 -8.89 15.34 -5.62
C SER A 66 -7.73 14.93 -6.52
N GLN A 67 -7.86 13.82 -7.25
CA GLN A 67 -6.81 13.27 -8.10
C GLN A 67 -6.69 14.01 -9.44
N PHE A 68 -7.83 14.37 -10.03
CA PHE A 68 -7.90 14.99 -11.36
C PHE A 68 -8.27 16.48 -11.24
N THR A 69 -7.36 17.24 -10.64
CA THR A 69 -7.47 18.69 -10.50
C THR A 69 -6.53 19.37 -11.49
N PRO A 70 -6.98 20.42 -12.20
CA PRO A 70 -6.09 21.21 -13.05
C PRO A 70 -4.90 21.74 -12.26
N GLN A 71 -3.71 21.60 -12.80
CA GLN A 71 -2.47 22.16 -12.29
C GLN A 71 -1.82 23.00 -13.38
N ASP A 72 -0.89 23.88 -13.04
CA ASP A 72 -0.33 24.93 -13.90
C ASP A 72 -0.16 24.60 -15.39
N GLU A 73 0.47 23.46 -15.70
CA GLU A 73 0.72 23.01 -17.08
C GLU A 73 -0.30 21.96 -17.57
N PHE A 74 -1.12 21.38 -16.67
CA PHE A 74 -1.98 20.25 -16.96
C PHE A 74 -3.45 20.54 -16.71
N ASN A 75 -4.30 20.07 -17.61
CA ASN A 75 -5.74 20.25 -17.51
C ASN A 75 -6.46 18.94 -17.13
N SER A 76 -5.90 18.25 -16.12
CA SER A 76 -6.55 17.07 -15.55
C SER A 76 -7.92 17.44 -15.02
N ARG A 77 -8.96 16.67 -15.36
CA ARG A 77 -10.35 16.98 -14.98
C ARG A 77 -11.27 15.79 -15.11
N ILE A 78 -12.36 15.81 -14.38
CA ILE A 78 -13.47 14.89 -14.60
C ILE A 78 -14.24 15.37 -15.87
N VAL A 79 -14.51 14.43 -16.76
CA VAL A 79 -15.21 14.68 -18.03
C VAL A 79 -16.60 14.06 -18.09
N TYR A 80 -16.90 13.10 -17.22
CA TYR A 80 -18.20 12.45 -17.13
C TYR A 80 -18.50 12.02 -15.70
N LYS A 81 -19.77 12.19 -15.31
CA LYS A 81 -20.32 11.73 -14.02
C LYS A 81 -21.73 11.23 -14.23
N ASN A 82 -22.02 10.02 -13.81
CA ASN A 82 -23.37 9.45 -13.81
C ASN A 82 -23.57 8.57 -12.58
N ALA A 83 -24.32 9.08 -11.60
CA ALA A 83 -24.57 8.37 -10.35
C ALA A 83 -25.52 7.17 -10.53
N GLU A 84 -26.47 7.25 -11.48
CA GLU A 84 -27.41 6.15 -11.75
C GLU A 84 -26.70 4.93 -12.33
N GLU A 85 -25.71 5.16 -13.19
CA GLU A 85 -24.85 4.11 -13.77
C GLU A 85 -23.67 3.75 -12.88
N GLY A 86 -23.39 4.53 -11.82
CA GLY A 86 -22.23 4.35 -10.98
C GLY A 86 -20.91 4.68 -11.70
N GLN A 87 -20.94 5.55 -12.74
CA GLN A 87 -19.78 5.79 -13.60
C GLN A 87 -19.19 7.18 -13.47
N ILE A 88 -17.87 7.24 -13.45
CA ILE A 88 -17.07 8.48 -13.51
C ILE A 88 -16.00 8.28 -14.58
N ALA A 89 -15.77 9.30 -15.43
CA ALA A 89 -14.62 9.33 -16.32
C ALA A 89 -13.84 10.64 -16.14
N ALA A 90 -12.53 10.52 -16.13
CA ALA A 90 -11.60 11.64 -16.02
C ALA A 90 -10.51 11.56 -17.07
N VAL A 91 -9.94 12.71 -17.39
CA VAL A 91 -8.69 12.84 -18.16
C VAL A 91 -7.60 13.23 -17.16
N GLY A 92 -6.52 12.46 -17.14
CA GLY A 92 -5.30 12.75 -16.37
C GLY A 92 -4.18 13.18 -17.30
N GLU A 93 -3.42 14.19 -16.88
CA GLU A 93 -2.25 14.71 -17.57
C GLU A 93 -1.13 14.93 -16.55
N GLN A 94 0.10 14.49 -16.88
CA GLN A 94 1.27 14.69 -16.00
C GLN A 94 2.57 14.45 -16.76
N PHE A 95 3.72 14.78 -16.16
CA PHE A 95 5.01 14.36 -16.67
C PHE A 95 5.40 12.97 -16.20
N LEU A 96 5.88 12.15 -17.13
CA LEU A 96 6.67 10.96 -16.81
C LEU A 96 8.16 11.34 -16.93
N VAL A 97 8.83 11.43 -15.79
CA VAL A 97 10.25 11.79 -15.75
C VAL A 97 11.11 10.54 -15.88
N PHE A 98 11.91 10.47 -16.94
CA PHE A 98 12.83 9.36 -17.21
C PHE A 98 14.18 9.57 -16.53
N THR A 99 14.68 10.82 -16.58
CA THR A 99 15.94 11.22 -15.98
C THR A 99 15.83 12.68 -15.55
N SER A 100 16.27 12.96 -14.32
CA SER A 100 16.41 14.33 -13.81
C SER A 100 17.77 14.46 -13.14
N THR A 101 18.66 15.22 -13.74
CA THR A 101 19.99 15.55 -13.22
C THR A 101 20.22 17.05 -13.33
N ALA A 102 21.27 17.57 -12.71
CA ALA A 102 21.61 18.99 -12.79
C ALA A 102 21.86 19.49 -14.24
N LEU A 103 22.18 18.58 -15.17
CA LEU A 103 22.54 18.91 -16.56
C LEU A 103 21.54 18.39 -17.59
N SER A 104 20.59 17.55 -17.21
CA SER A 104 19.67 16.89 -18.18
C SER A 104 18.34 16.57 -17.51
N LEU A 105 17.26 17.01 -18.15
CA LEU A 105 15.90 16.64 -17.84
C LEU A 105 15.31 15.91 -19.07
N ASP A 106 15.05 14.59 -18.91
CA ASP A 106 14.40 13.76 -19.92
C ASP A 106 13.02 13.36 -19.39
N ARG A 107 11.96 13.90 -19.99
CA ARG A 107 10.58 13.68 -19.59
C ARG A 107 9.65 13.66 -20.80
N THR A 108 8.48 13.06 -20.64
CA THR A 108 7.39 13.16 -21.61
C THR A 108 6.13 13.62 -20.89
N GLU A 109 5.31 14.37 -21.55
CA GLU A 109 3.93 14.55 -21.13
C GLU A 109 3.14 13.29 -21.46
N VAL A 110 2.32 12.83 -20.51
CA VAL A 110 1.38 11.73 -20.70
C VAL A 110 -0.04 12.21 -20.44
N SER A 111 -0.95 11.87 -21.34
CA SER A 111 -2.39 12.02 -21.13
C SER A 111 -3.07 10.65 -21.18
N TYR A 112 -4.07 10.44 -20.35
CA TYR A 112 -4.80 9.18 -20.26
C TYR A 112 -6.25 9.41 -19.83
N GLN A 113 -7.10 8.45 -20.10
CA GLN A 113 -8.45 8.41 -19.57
C GLN A 113 -8.51 7.41 -18.40
N CYS A 114 -9.08 7.85 -17.29
CA CYS A 114 -9.42 7.00 -16.14
C CYS A 114 -10.94 6.83 -16.11
N VAL A 115 -11.40 5.58 -16.09
CA VAL A 115 -12.83 5.24 -15.98
C VAL A 115 -13.03 4.46 -14.69
N ILE A 116 -14.00 4.88 -13.90
CA ILE A 116 -14.37 4.26 -12.63
C ILE A 116 -15.80 3.76 -12.77
N SER A 117 -16.04 2.51 -12.43
CA SER A 117 -17.36 1.89 -12.42
C SER A 117 -17.62 1.31 -11.03
N CYS A 118 -18.70 1.77 -10.39
CA CYS A 118 -19.11 1.35 -9.05
C CYS A 118 -20.35 0.49 -9.14
N GLU A 119 -20.31 -0.66 -8.45
CA GLU A 119 -21.40 -1.59 -8.22
C GLU A 119 -21.52 -1.84 -6.70
N ASP A 120 -22.57 -2.54 -6.26
CA ASP A 120 -22.69 -2.91 -4.85
C ASP A 120 -21.48 -3.76 -4.42
N GLY A 121 -20.74 -3.27 -3.43
CA GLY A 121 -19.58 -3.94 -2.87
C GLY A 121 -18.35 -4.00 -3.76
N LYS A 122 -18.34 -3.34 -4.93
CA LYS A 122 -17.23 -3.45 -5.88
C LYS A 122 -16.99 -2.14 -6.64
N CYS A 123 -15.72 -1.80 -6.82
CA CYS A 123 -15.30 -0.68 -7.66
C CYS A 123 -14.24 -1.15 -8.66
N LYS A 124 -14.45 -0.87 -9.95
CA LYS A 124 -13.49 -1.13 -11.02
C LYS A 124 -12.89 0.17 -11.51
N VAL A 125 -11.57 0.23 -11.65
CA VAL A 125 -10.84 1.38 -12.18
C VAL A 125 -10.05 0.95 -13.40
N GLU A 126 -10.19 1.68 -14.49
CA GLU A 126 -9.53 1.39 -15.77
C GLU A 126 -8.77 2.62 -16.26
N ILE A 127 -7.54 2.41 -16.74
CA ILE A 127 -6.71 3.42 -17.39
C ILE A 127 -6.55 3.01 -18.86
N MET A 128 -6.91 3.91 -19.76
CA MET A 128 -6.90 3.66 -21.19
C MET A 128 -6.60 4.91 -21.98
N ARG A 129 -6.50 4.78 -23.33
CA ARG A 129 -6.24 5.89 -24.27
C ARG A 129 -5.01 6.70 -23.90
N ILE A 130 -3.95 6.01 -23.51
CA ILE A 130 -2.69 6.61 -23.06
C ILE A 130 -1.93 7.17 -24.27
N ARG A 131 -1.53 8.44 -24.19
CA ARG A 131 -0.80 9.16 -25.23
C ARG A 131 0.38 9.89 -24.60
N TYR A 132 1.41 10.06 -25.41
CA TYR A 132 2.64 10.76 -25.01
C TYR A 132 2.91 11.92 -25.96
N GLU A 133 3.36 13.05 -25.41
CA GLU A 133 3.96 14.15 -26.16
C GLU A 133 5.43 14.24 -25.72
N TYR A 134 6.34 13.93 -26.64
CA TYR A 134 7.76 13.82 -26.33
C TYR A 134 8.61 14.57 -27.36
N GLY A 135 9.56 15.37 -26.87
CA GLY A 135 10.40 16.25 -27.65
C GLY A 135 10.42 17.66 -27.05
N SER A 136 10.83 18.63 -27.83
CA SER A 136 10.83 20.04 -27.43
C SER A 136 10.59 20.96 -28.63
N GLY A 137 9.83 22.03 -28.44
CA GLY A 137 9.53 23.00 -29.50
C GLY A 137 8.95 22.36 -30.75
N ASP A 138 9.52 22.66 -31.93
CA ASP A 138 9.06 22.17 -33.22
C ASP A 138 9.28 20.67 -33.45
N ASP A 139 10.11 20.02 -32.59
CA ASP A 139 10.38 18.57 -32.66
C ASP A 139 9.45 17.75 -31.76
N MET A 140 8.40 18.36 -31.18
CA MET A 140 7.41 17.64 -30.37
C MET A 140 6.68 16.60 -31.19
N GLN A 141 6.71 15.35 -30.77
CA GLN A 141 6.05 14.22 -31.41
C GLN A 141 5.01 13.60 -30.50
N LYS A 142 3.92 13.12 -31.11
CA LYS A 142 2.82 12.45 -30.38
C LYS A 142 2.87 10.95 -30.66
N TYR A 143 2.76 10.15 -29.59
CA TYR A 143 2.78 8.69 -29.67
C TYR A 143 1.60 8.09 -28.91
N MET A 144 1.11 6.96 -29.38
CA MET A 144 0.11 6.16 -28.68
C MET A 144 0.79 5.03 -27.89
N ALA A 145 0.24 4.70 -26.75
CA ALA A 145 0.77 3.61 -25.92
C ALA A 145 0.80 2.28 -26.70
N GLU A 146 -0.24 2.00 -27.49
CA GLU A 146 -0.37 0.82 -28.36
C GLU A 146 0.79 0.67 -29.35
N GLU A 147 1.40 1.77 -29.74
CA GLU A 147 2.53 1.79 -30.67
C GLU A 147 3.88 1.75 -29.96
N TRP A 148 3.94 2.14 -28.66
CA TRP A 148 5.21 2.37 -27.97
C TRP A 148 5.51 1.43 -26.82
N ILE A 149 4.53 1.03 -26.01
CA ILE A 149 4.81 0.28 -24.78
C ILE A 149 4.43 -1.19 -24.81
N THR A 150 4.03 -1.71 -25.99
CA THR A 150 3.72 -3.14 -26.14
C THR A 150 4.97 -4.01 -25.98
N ASP A 151 4.78 -5.29 -25.71
CA ASP A 151 5.88 -6.28 -25.64
C ASP A 151 6.77 -6.28 -26.89
N LYS A 152 6.17 -6.02 -28.07
CA LYS A 152 6.87 -5.99 -29.35
C LYS A 152 7.82 -4.80 -29.46
N MET A 153 7.42 -3.64 -28.96
CA MET A 153 8.14 -2.38 -29.14
C MET A 153 9.06 -2.03 -27.96
N ALA A 154 8.61 -2.33 -26.77
CA ALA A 154 9.30 -1.90 -25.55
C ALA A 154 10.20 -2.97 -24.91
N LEU A 155 10.22 -4.18 -25.45
CA LEU A 155 11.10 -5.25 -24.99
C LEU A 155 12.10 -5.68 -26.07
N ASN A 156 13.21 -6.27 -25.65
CA ASN A 156 14.15 -6.95 -26.54
C ASN A 156 13.49 -8.21 -27.16
N LYS A 157 14.15 -8.80 -28.18
CA LYS A 157 13.60 -9.99 -28.89
C LYS A 157 13.29 -11.17 -27.96
N SER A 158 14.08 -11.37 -26.90
CA SER A 158 13.88 -12.43 -25.90
C SER A 158 12.88 -12.06 -24.82
N LYS A 159 12.33 -10.84 -24.83
CA LYS A 159 11.39 -10.28 -23.82
C LYS A 159 11.90 -10.28 -22.37
N THR A 160 13.19 -10.34 -22.18
CA THR A 160 13.86 -10.41 -20.88
C THR A 160 14.41 -9.07 -20.39
N LYS A 161 14.38 -8.03 -21.24
CA LYS A 161 14.91 -6.70 -20.95
C LYS A 161 14.09 -5.62 -21.66
N LEU A 162 14.01 -4.46 -21.02
CA LEU A 162 13.43 -3.28 -21.65
C LEU A 162 14.29 -2.78 -22.84
N ALA A 163 13.62 -2.38 -23.93
CA ALA A 163 14.25 -1.70 -25.06
C ALA A 163 14.76 -0.31 -24.65
N PRO A 164 15.83 0.21 -25.28
CA PRO A 164 16.47 1.47 -24.84
C PRO A 164 15.54 2.69 -24.83
N ILE A 165 14.71 2.87 -25.85
CA ILE A 165 13.82 4.04 -26.00
C ILE A 165 12.42 3.74 -25.46
N CYS A 166 11.68 2.85 -26.11
CA CYS A 166 10.30 2.54 -25.72
C CYS A 166 10.19 1.92 -24.32
N GLY A 167 11.24 1.23 -23.85
CA GLY A 167 11.26 0.62 -22.52
C GLY A 167 11.18 1.63 -21.36
N LYS A 168 11.70 2.86 -21.52
CA LYS A 168 11.56 3.89 -20.49
C LYS A 168 10.11 4.38 -20.36
N PHE A 169 9.39 4.48 -21.48
CA PHE A 169 7.97 4.81 -21.48
C PHE A 169 7.15 3.71 -20.83
N ARG A 170 7.37 2.44 -21.23
CA ARG A 170 6.70 1.28 -20.63
C ARG A 170 6.87 1.26 -19.12
N ARG A 171 8.11 1.36 -18.64
CA ARG A 171 8.40 1.36 -17.20
C ARG A 171 7.63 2.46 -16.46
N LYS A 172 7.77 3.70 -16.90
CA LYS A 172 7.15 4.84 -16.25
C LYS A 172 5.62 4.84 -16.34
N THR A 173 5.05 4.27 -17.40
CA THR A 173 3.59 4.11 -17.51
C THR A 173 3.08 3.03 -16.54
N ILE A 174 3.81 1.94 -16.36
CA ILE A 174 3.47 0.91 -15.37
C ILE A 174 3.59 1.48 -13.95
N ASP A 175 4.66 2.22 -13.64
CA ASP A 175 4.82 2.88 -12.34
C ASP A 175 3.65 3.86 -12.07
N MET A 176 3.31 4.72 -13.03
CA MET A 176 2.17 5.65 -12.93
C MET A 176 0.84 4.91 -12.68
N LYS A 177 0.60 3.81 -13.39
CA LYS A 177 -0.58 2.97 -13.21
C LYS A 177 -0.59 2.36 -11.80
N ASP A 178 0.54 1.82 -11.33
CA ASP A 178 0.67 1.23 -9.99
C ASP A 178 0.41 2.29 -8.90
N GLU A 179 0.97 3.49 -9.04
CA GLU A 179 0.75 4.62 -8.14
C GLU A 179 -0.73 5.04 -8.09
N LEU A 180 -1.40 5.12 -9.25
CA LEU A 180 -2.82 5.49 -9.31
C LEU A 180 -3.70 4.43 -8.62
N PHE A 181 -3.49 3.16 -8.92
CA PHE A 181 -4.26 2.06 -8.30
C PHE A 181 -4.00 1.95 -6.81
N ALA A 182 -2.75 2.14 -6.36
CA ALA A 182 -2.41 2.19 -4.94
C ALA A 182 -3.09 3.38 -4.22
N SER A 183 -3.22 4.52 -4.90
CA SER A 183 -3.95 5.69 -4.39
C SER A 183 -5.44 5.39 -4.20
N VAL A 184 -6.09 4.71 -5.15
CA VAL A 184 -7.49 4.25 -5.02
C VAL A 184 -7.63 3.30 -3.83
N ALA A 185 -6.78 2.27 -3.75
CA ALA A 185 -6.80 1.30 -2.66
C ALA A 185 -6.70 2.01 -1.30
N THR A 186 -5.69 2.88 -1.15
CA THR A 186 -5.48 3.66 0.09
C THR A 186 -6.69 4.54 0.44
N TYR A 187 -7.33 5.13 -0.56
CA TYR A 187 -8.50 5.97 -0.34
C TYR A 187 -9.70 5.16 0.14
N LEU A 188 -10.03 4.07 -0.56
CA LEU A 188 -11.17 3.19 -0.22
C LEU A 188 -10.99 2.57 1.16
N ASP A 189 -9.79 2.13 1.50
CA ASP A 189 -9.47 1.59 2.82
C ASP A 189 -9.73 2.62 3.93
N LYS A 190 -9.36 3.89 3.73
CA LYS A 190 -9.66 4.98 4.67
C LYS A 190 -11.17 5.21 4.84
N GLN A 191 -11.96 5.04 3.78
CA GLN A 191 -13.43 5.20 3.87
C GLN A 191 -14.07 4.02 4.61
N LEU A 192 -13.61 2.79 4.38
CA LEU A 192 -14.06 1.61 5.14
C LEU A 192 -13.88 1.82 6.65
N VAL A 193 -12.73 2.33 7.06
CA VAL A 193 -12.46 2.66 8.47
C VAL A 193 -13.43 3.72 9.01
N LYS A 194 -13.80 4.73 8.22
CA LYS A 194 -14.77 5.76 8.63
C LYS A 194 -16.19 5.21 8.77
N THR A 195 -16.60 4.35 7.83
CA THR A 195 -17.95 3.73 7.85
C THR A 195 -18.13 2.86 9.08
N VAL A 196 -17.12 2.08 9.45
CA VAL A 196 -17.13 1.29 10.68
C VAL A 196 -17.22 2.19 11.93
N LYS A 197 -16.50 3.33 11.96
CA LYS A 197 -16.58 4.31 13.05
C LYS A 197 -17.96 4.97 13.15
N SER A 198 -18.63 5.25 12.03
CA SER A 198 -19.97 5.85 12.02
C SER A 198 -21.06 4.87 12.46
N ALA A 199 -20.92 3.59 12.16
CA ALA A 199 -21.83 2.53 12.62
C ALA A 199 -21.70 2.28 14.14
N VAL A 200 -20.52 2.50 14.72
CA VAL A 200 -20.27 2.37 16.17
C VAL A 200 -20.76 3.59 16.97
N ASN A 201 -20.95 4.75 16.32
CA ASN A 201 -21.37 6.00 16.98
C ASN A 201 -22.89 6.27 17.00
N GLN A 202 -23.76 5.30 16.72
CA GLN A 202 -25.17 5.44 17.04
C GLN A 202 -25.37 5.22 18.54
N PRO A 203 -26.05 6.12 19.27
CA PRO A 203 -26.20 5.99 20.72
C PRO A 203 -27.10 4.79 21.02
N VAL A 204 -26.49 3.71 21.47
CA VAL A 204 -27.19 2.67 22.21
C VAL A 204 -27.36 3.17 23.66
N GLU A 205 -28.59 3.22 24.12
CA GLU A 205 -28.98 3.61 25.46
C GLU A 205 -28.11 2.96 26.54
N GLN A 206 -27.69 3.79 27.46
CA GLN A 206 -26.91 3.41 28.63
C GLN A 206 -27.59 2.31 29.42
N THR A 207 -26.95 1.16 29.51
CA THR A 207 -27.20 0.21 30.60
C THR A 207 -25.87 -0.17 31.24
N ALA A 208 -25.75 0.23 32.50
CA ALA A 208 -24.85 -0.24 33.54
C ALA A 208 -23.33 -0.10 33.31
N VAL A 209 -22.76 0.85 34.00
CA VAL A 209 -21.35 0.96 34.34
C VAL A 209 -20.90 -0.34 35.04
N VAL A 210 -20.14 -1.17 34.34
CA VAL A 210 -19.31 -2.21 34.95
C VAL A 210 -17.90 -1.62 35.04
N GLU A 211 -17.44 -1.35 36.25
CA GLU A 211 -16.04 -1.03 36.52
C GLU A 211 -15.15 -2.19 36.02
N ASN A 212 -14.51 -2.00 34.87
CA ASN A 212 -13.47 -2.90 34.39
C ASN A 212 -12.16 -2.54 35.09
N SER A 213 -11.87 -3.23 36.19
CA SER A 213 -10.55 -3.18 36.81
C SER A 213 -9.52 -3.81 35.86
N ALA A 214 -8.57 -3.02 35.37
CA ALA A 214 -7.41 -3.53 34.65
C ALA A 214 -6.64 -4.52 35.53
N LYS A 215 -6.42 -5.75 35.05
CA LYS A 215 -5.68 -6.78 35.74
C LYS A 215 -4.18 -6.56 35.49
N GLU A 216 -3.37 -6.50 36.56
CA GLU A 216 -1.92 -6.57 36.40
C GLU A 216 -1.51 -7.97 35.96
N VAL A 217 -0.92 -8.06 34.79
CA VAL A 217 -0.42 -9.29 34.14
C VAL A 217 1.03 -9.06 33.77
N SER A 218 1.91 -10.01 34.11
CA SER A 218 3.33 -9.92 33.77
C SER A 218 3.55 -10.18 32.27
N TYR A 219 4.70 -9.74 31.73
CA TYR A 219 5.04 -9.98 30.32
C TYR A 219 5.12 -11.47 29.98
N GLU A 220 5.60 -12.29 30.92
CA GLU A 220 5.75 -13.74 30.77
C GLU A 220 4.40 -14.47 30.64
N GLU A 221 3.32 -13.88 31.11
CA GLU A 221 1.97 -14.44 31.02
C GLU A 221 1.27 -14.05 29.72
N LEU A 222 1.72 -12.97 29.06
CA LEU A 222 1.10 -12.48 27.81
C LEU A 222 1.02 -13.53 26.71
N PRO A 223 2.05 -14.32 26.36
CA PRO A 223 1.97 -15.31 25.29
C PRO A 223 0.82 -16.31 25.46
N SER A 224 0.64 -16.81 26.69
CA SER A 224 -0.45 -17.74 27.03
C SER A 224 -1.82 -17.08 26.94
N LEU A 225 -1.92 -15.82 27.33
CA LEU A 225 -3.16 -15.06 27.28
C LEU A 225 -3.56 -14.74 25.83
N LEU A 226 -2.61 -14.25 25.02
CA LEU A 226 -2.85 -13.89 23.65
C LEU A 226 -3.25 -15.08 22.77
N SER A 227 -2.70 -16.26 23.03
CA SER A 227 -3.02 -17.49 22.28
C SER A 227 -4.52 -17.81 22.29
N LYS A 228 -5.25 -17.43 23.35
CA LYS A 228 -6.71 -17.64 23.44
C LYS A 228 -7.50 -16.78 22.44
N TYR A 229 -6.99 -15.58 22.13
CA TYR A 229 -7.66 -14.64 21.25
C TYR A 229 -7.23 -14.80 19.80
N LEU A 230 -6.10 -15.47 19.55
CA LEU A 230 -5.61 -15.76 18.19
C LEU A 230 -6.36 -16.91 17.53
N SER A 231 -6.94 -17.86 18.30
CA SER A 231 -7.66 -19.00 17.74
C SER A 231 -9.08 -18.67 17.29
N ASP A 232 -9.81 -17.86 18.06
CA ASP A 232 -11.25 -17.62 17.86
C ASP A 232 -11.63 -16.15 17.86
N GLY A 233 -10.71 -15.25 18.15
CA GLY A 233 -10.95 -13.83 18.32
C GLY A 233 -10.63 -13.01 17.08
N ARG A 234 -10.58 -11.71 17.28
CA ARG A 234 -10.23 -10.71 16.29
C ARG A 234 -8.98 -9.97 16.73
N LEU A 235 -8.14 -9.61 15.78
CA LEU A 235 -6.91 -8.84 15.97
C LEU A 235 -6.95 -7.57 15.14
N THR A 236 -6.63 -6.43 15.74
CA THR A 236 -6.59 -5.15 15.03
C THR A 236 -5.30 -4.39 15.30
N ILE A 237 -4.87 -3.61 14.33
CA ILE A 237 -3.80 -2.62 14.47
C ILE A 237 -4.46 -1.25 14.51
N ILE A 238 -4.03 -0.43 15.46
CA ILE A 238 -4.49 0.94 15.65
C ILE A 238 -3.27 1.84 15.59
N ALA A 239 -3.23 2.81 14.68
CA ALA A 239 -2.09 3.71 14.53
C ALA A 239 -2.52 5.09 14.01
N GLY A 240 -1.59 6.02 13.88
CA GLY A 240 -1.86 7.38 13.40
C GLY A 240 -2.91 8.09 14.26
N ASN A 241 -3.97 8.60 13.63
CA ASN A 241 -5.09 9.28 14.30
C ASN A 241 -6.12 8.29 14.90
N ASN A 242 -5.68 7.19 15.51
CA ASN A 242 -6.50 6.06 15.97
C ASN A 242 -7.20 5.32 14.82
N GLU A 243 -6.58 5.27 13.67
CA GLU A 243 -7.04 4.43 12.56
C GLU A 243 -6.87 2.96 12.97
N GLU A 244 -7.95 2.18 12.82
CA GLU A 244 -8.00 0.76 13.20
C GLU A 244 -8.16 -0.10 11.94
N VAL A 245 -7.29 -1.09 11.80
CA VAL A 245 -7.33 -2.05 10.69
C VAL A 245 -7.33 -3.47 11.26
N GLU A 246 -8.35 -4.24 10.90
CA GLU A 246 -8.42 -5.65 11.26
C GLU A 246 -7.38 -6.45 10.47
N ILE A 247 -6.64 -7.29 11.18
CA ILE A 247 -5.68 -8.22 10.60
C ILE A 247 -6.02 -9.66 11.02
N SER A 248 -5.57 -10.65 10.25
CA SER A 248 -5.74 -12.05 10.61
C SER A 248 -4.72 -12.50 11.66
N ALA A 249 -5.03 -13.57 12.36
CA ALA A 249 -4.09 -14.18 13.30
C ALA A 249 -2.76 -14.61 12.64
N GLU A 250 -2.77 -14.89 11.35
CA GLU A 250 -1.58 -15.22 10.56
C GLU A 250 -0.60 -14.05 10.43
N ASN A 251 -1.08 -12.81 10.61
CA ASN A 251 -0.24 -11.62 10.61
C ASN A 251 0.49 -11.41 11.95
N TRP A 252 0.11 -12.16 12.99
CA TRP A 252 0.75 -12.08 14.29
C TRP A 252 2.04 -12.91 14.31
N GLY A 253 3.18 -12.24 14.36
CA GLY A 253 4.50 -12.86 14.41
C GLY A 253 4.95 -13.27 15.82
N GLY A 254 4.25 -12.83 16.86
CA GLY A 254 4.58 -13.19 18.23
C GLY A 254 5.18 -12.07 19.09
N LEU A 255 5.56 -12.45 20.29
CA LEU A 255 6.33 -11.64 21.24
C LEU A 255 7.78 -12.11 21.27
N GLY A 256 8.70 -11.20 21.61
CA GLY A 256 10.11 -11.53 21.75
C GLY A 256 10.88 -10.49 22.55
N ASN A 257 12.17 -10.75 22.71
CA ASN A 257 13.10 -9.81 23.33
C ASN A 257 14.18 -9.41 22.32
N LEU A 258 14.38 -8.12 22.12
CA LEU A 258 15.41 -7.56 21.27
C LEU A 258 16.20 -6.50 22.05
N PHE A 259 17.52 -6.69 22.21
CA PHE A 259 18.37 -5.78 22.99
C PHE A 259 17.81 -5.43 24.39
N SER A 260 17.35 -6.44 25.14
CA SER A 260 16.71 -6.29 26.45
C SER A 260 15.38 -5.51 26.48
N LYS A 261 14.74 -5.34 25.32
CA LYS A 261 13.42 -4.73 25.20
C LYS A 261 12.41 -5.77 24.76
N HIS A 262 11.20 -5.69 25.31
CA HIS A 262 10.09 -6.51 24.87
C HIS A 262 9.57 -5.99 23.54
N VAL A 263 9.39 -6.87 22.58
CA VAL A 263 8.95 -6.52 21.22
C VAL A 263 7.79 -7.39 20.75
N ALA A 264 6.96 -6.81 19.91
CA ALA A 264 5.93 -7.50 19.15
C ALA A 264 6.31 -7.52 17.65
N TYR A 265 6.05 -8.63 17.00
CA TYR A 265 6.29 -8.83 15.56
C TYR A 265 4.95 -8.90 14.84
N ILE A 266 4.83 -8.13 13.76
CA ILE A 266 3.70 -8.16 12.83
C ILE A 266 4.21 -8.42 11.44
N LEU A 267 3.65 -9.42 10.76
CA LEU A 267 3.97 -9.80 9.39
C LEU A 267 2.81 -9.41 8.49
N MET A 268 3.02 -8.44 7.62
CA MET A 268 1.99 -7.95 6.70
C MET A 268 2.28 -8.38 5.28
N ASP A 269 1.26 -8.93 4.62
CA ASP A 269 1.24 -9.10 3.17
C ASP A 269 1.17 -7.70 2.53
N ASN A 270 2.12 -7.37 1.66
CA ASN A 270 2.23 -6.04 1.05
C ASN A 270 1.06 -5.72 0.09
N SER A 271 0.25 -6.71 -0.29
CA SER A 271 -1.02 -6.48 -0.99
C SER A 271 -2.12 -5.90 -0.09
N ARG A 272 -1.96 -5.94 1.24
CA ARG A 272 -2.87 -5.31 2.22
C ARG A 272 -2.44 -3.86 2.51
N PHE A 273 -2.59 -3.00 1.53
CA PHE A 273 -2.07 -1.63 1.53
C PHE A 273 -2.49 -0.78 2.74
N ALA A 274 -3.72 -0.92 3.25
CA ALA A 274 -4.18 -0.11 4.39
C ALA A 274 -3.35 -0.35 5.64
N ALA A 275 -3.21 -1.60 6.06
CA ALA A 275 -2.45 -1.94 7.25
C ALA A 275 -0.95 -1.68 7.07
N THR A 276 -0.41 -1.95 5.88
CA THR A 276 0.99 -1.70 5.54
C THR A 276 1.29 -0.20 5.54
N ALA A 277 0.46 0.62 4.89
CA ALA A 277 0.62 2.07 4.87
C ALA A 277 0.49 2.68 6.27
N LEU A 278 -0.48 2.22 7.06
CA LEU A 278 -0.68 2.67 8.43
C LEU A 278 0.56 2.41 9.29
N LEU A 279 1.12 1.21 9.23
CA LEU A 279 2.34 0.85 9.95
C LEU A 279 3.59 1.54 9.39
N GLN A 280 3.65 1.76 8.08
CA GLN A 280 4.80 2.39 7.44
C GLN A 280 4.97 3.86 7.84
N HIS A 281 3.86 4.59 7.93
CA HIS A 281 3.86 6.03 8.22
C HIS A 281 3.65 6.41 9.69
N SER A 282 3.51 5.43 10.57
CA SER A 282 3.34 5.67 12.01
C SER A 282 4.61 5.32 12.80
N ASP A 283 5.01 6.18 13.72
CA ASP A 283 6.12 5.94 14.66
C ASP A 283 5.70 5.04 15.83
N SER A 284 4.40 4.91 16.08
CA SER A 284 3.82 4.07 17.11
C SER A 284 2.51 3.47 16.65
N PHE A 285 2.18 2.31 17.19
CA PHE A 285 0.92 1.61 16.91
C PHE A 285 0.47 0.81 18.13
N ARG A 286 -0.82 0.47 18.17
CA ARG A 286 -1.38 -0.44 19.17
C ARG A 286 -1.86 -1.71 18.47
N ILE A 287 -1.76 -2.82 19.19
CA ILE A 287 -2.27 -4.12 18.77
C ILE A 287 -3.34 -4.51 19.76
N ALA A 288 -4.56 -4.65 19.29
CA ALA A 288 -5.72 -4.97 20.13
C ALA A 288 -6.25 -6.36 19.82
N PHE A 289 -6.43 -7.16 20.87
CA PHE A 289 -6.90 -8.54 20.82
C PHE A 289 -8.31 -8.61 21.40
N TYR A 290 -9.24 -9.14 20.66
CA TYR A 290 -10.65 -9.22 21.00
C TYR A 290 -11.08 -10.68 21.18
N ALA A 291 -11.91 -10.96 22.17
CA ALA A 291 -12.59 -12.23 22.26
C ALA A 291 -13.71 -12.30 21.21
N LYS A 292 -14.10 -13.52 20.84
CA LYS A 292 -15.20 -13.76 19.87
C LYS A 292 -16.49 -13.08 20.34
N GLY A 293 -17.08 -12.26 19.46
CA GLY A 293 -18.34 -11.56 19.73
C GLY A 293 -18.25 -10.41 20.74
N VAL A 294 -17.05 -9.98 21.11
CA VAL A 294 -16.83 -8.86 22.05
C VAL A 294 -16.30 -7.65 21.28
N SER A 295 -16.89 -6.48 21.52
CA SER A 295 -16.53 -5.23 20.85
C SER A 295 -15.34 -4.50 21.50
N GLU A 296 -15.05 -4.78 22.79
CA GLU A 296 -13.93 -4.18 23.50
C GLU A 296 -12.70 -5.10 23.49
N PRO A 297 -11.49 -4.57 23.30
CA PRO A 297 -10.29 -5.37 23.36
C PRO A 297 -10.07 -5.96 24.76
N LYS A 298 -9.68 -7.22 24.83
CA LYS A 298 -9.30 -7.91 26.05
C LYS A 298 -7.84 -7.71 26.41
N VAL A 299 -7.00 -7.56 25.40
CA VAL A 299 -5.59 -7.19 25.57
C VAL A 299 -5.25 -6.12 24.53
N GLU A 300 -4.50 -5.14 24.97
CA GLU A 300 -3.99 -4.06 24.10
C GLU A 300 -2.50 -3.88 24.37
N LEU A 301 -1.68 -3.93 23.31
CA LEU A 301 -0.24 -3.67 23.38
C LEU A 301 0.04 -2.32 22.72
N GLU A 302 0.63 -1.39 23.45
CA GLU A 302 1.14 -0.13 22.89
C GLU A 302 2.59 -0.33 22.47
N CYS A 303 2.88 -0.08 21.20
CA CYS A 303 4.18 -0.33 20.59
C CYS A 303 4.77 0.93 19.98
N LYS A 304 6.06 1.16 20.19
CA LYS A 304 6.86 2.11 19.42
C LYS A 304 7.53 1.35 18.28
N LYS A 305 7.33 1.78 17.03
CA LYS A 305 7.98 1.13 15.88
C LYS A 305 9.49 1.24 15.98
N SER A 306 10.18 0.11 16.01
CA SER A 306 11.64 0.03 16.08
C SER A 306 12.27 -0.14 14.71
N SER A 307 11.68 -0.99 13.87
CA SER A 307 12.14 -1.23 12.51
C SER A 307 11.06 -1.91 11.66
N SER A 308 11.29 -1.92 10.34
CA SER A 308 10.54 -2.74 9.39
C SER A 308 11.51 -3.36 8.40
N GLN A 309 11.21 -4.59 7.94
CA GLN A 309 12.02 -5.34 7.00
C GLN A 309 11.15 -6.01 5.96
N GLU A 310 11.45 -5.78 4.70
CA GLU A 310 10.84 -6.53 3.60
C GLU A 310 11.36 -7.96 3.59
N MET A 311 10.47 -8.90 3.32
CA MET A 311 10.74 -10.34 3.31
C MET A 311 10.15 -10.97 2.06
N SER A 312 10.90 -11.91 1.48
CA SER A 312 10.38 -12.73 0.40
C SER A 312 9.41 -13.81 0.92
N ALA A 313 8.56 -14.32 0.05
CA ALA A 313 7.67 -15.44 0.38
C ALA A 313 8.44 -16.66 0.92
N SER A 314 9.65 -16.93 0.41
CA SER A 314 10.51 -18.03 0.85
C SER A 314 10.99 -17.84 2.29
N ASP A 315 11.34 -16.61 2.67
CA ASP A 315 11.78 -16.30 4.04
C ASP A 315 10.63 -16.47 5.02
N VAL A 316 9.44 -15.96 4.64
CA VAL A 316 8.21 -16.11 5.43
C VAL A 316 7.82 -17.58 5.59
N ALA A 317 7.82 -18.37 4.51
CA ALA A 317 7.53 -19.79 4.57
C ALA A 317 8.50 -20.54 5.51
N THR A 318 9.77 -20.16 5.51
CA THR A 318 10.79 -20.75 6.39
C THR A 318 10.53 -20.42 7.85
N LEU A 319 10.16 -19.17 8.17
CA LEU A 319 9.92 -18.71 9.54
C LEU A 319 8.59 -19.22 10.10
N THR A 320 7.53 -19.18 9.31
CA THR A 320 6.17 -19.48 9.78
C THR A 320 5.78 -20.95 9.57
N LYS A 321 6.52 -21.70 8.75
CA LYS A 321 6.19 -23.05 8.27
C LYS A 321 4.83 -23.09 7.54
N ALA A 322 4.33 -21.95 7.14
CA ALA A 322 3.07 -21.79 6.40
C ALA A 322 3.30 -21.98 4.89
N ASN A 323 2.27 -22.41 4.20
CA ASN A 323 2.28 -22.48 2.74
C ASN A 323 1.99 -21.06 2.19
N VAL A 324 3.04 -20.36 1.79
CA VAL A 324 2.96 -18.97 1.35
C VAL A 324 3.04 -18.92 -0.18
N ALA A 325 2.18 -18.16 -0.83
CA ALA A 325 2.21 -17.98 -2.27
C ALA A 325 3.53 -17.30 -2.71
N SER A 326 4.20 -17.86 -3.70
CA SER A 326 5.56 -17.48 -4.10
C SER A 326 5.66 -16.09 -4.77
N ASP A 327 4.53 -15.54 -5.19
CA ASP A 327 4.40 -14.24 -5.85
C ASP A 327 4.14 -13.07 -4.88
N LYS A 328 4.02 -13.36 -3.59
CA LYS A 328 3.77 -12.36 -2.56
C LYS A 328 5.04 -11.82 -1.92
N THR A 329 5.01 -10.55 -1.57
CA THR A 329 6.02 -9.90 -0.73
C THR A 329 5.40 -9.51 0.61
N TYR A 330 6.22 -9.50 1.63
CA TYR A 330 5.79 -9.23 3.00
C TYR A 330 6.65 -8.15 3.64
N THR A 331 6.12 -7.46 4.62
CA THR A 331 6.90 -6.59 5.50
C THR A 331 6.70 -7.03 6.95
N MET A 332 7.79 -7.33 7.61
CA MET A 332 7.81 -7.57 9.05
C MET A 332 8.03 -6.25 9.78
N TYR A 333 7.10 -5.88 10.64
CA TYR A 333 7.21 -4.72 11.53
C TYR A 333 7.58 -5.19 12.92
N ILE A 334 8.53 -4.49 13.55
CA ILE A 334 8.98 -4.75 14.92
C ILE A 334 8.64 -3.53 15.76
N GLY A 335 7.81 -3.73 16.77
CA GLY A 335 7.42 -2.69 17.73
C GLY A 335 7.95 -3.00 19.14
N GLU A 336 8.69 -2.07 19.74
CA GLU A 336 9.00 -2.11 21.17
C GLU A 336 7.72 -1.92 21.95
N ILE A 337 7.37 -2.88 22.81
CA ILE A 337 6.19 -2.81 23.69
C ILE A 337 6.51 -1.85 24.82
N ILE A 338 5.82 -0.71 24.86
CA ILE A 338 6.00 0.31 25.89
C ILE A 338 4.97 0.19 27.01
N LYS A 339 3.82 -0.44 26.70
CA LYS A 339 2.74 -0.68 27.66
C LYS A 339 1.82 -1.80 27.16
N TRP A 340 1.19 -2.51 28.09
CA TRP A 340 0.07 -3.40 27.79
C TRP A 340 -1.05 -3.23 28.82
N THR A 341 -2.27 -3.50 28.38
CA THR A 341 -3.47 -3.44 29.21
C THR A 341 -4.27 -4.72 29.02
N VAL A 342 -4.71 -5.34 30.11
CA VAL A 342 -5.56 -6.54 30.12
C VAL A 342 -6.88 -6.21 30.80
N ARG A 343 -8.02 -6.52 30.14
CA ARG A 343 -9.39 -6.24 30.63
C ARG A 343 -10.21 -7.51 30.80
#